data_a9dfced4e6c6c577dcd48e16e1f59fad
#
_entry.id   a9dfced4e6c6c577dcd48e16e1f59fad
#
_cell.length_a   1.000
_cell.length_b   1.000
_cell.length_c   1.000
_cell.angle_alpha   90.00
_cell.angle_beta   90.00
_cell.angle_gamma   90.00
#
_symmetry.space_group_name_H-M   'P 1'
#
loop_
_entity.id
_entity.type
_entity.pdbx_description
1 polymer ?
#
loop_
_entity_poly.entity_id
_entity_poly.type
_entity_poly.pdbx_seq_one_letter_code
_entity_poly.pdbx_strand_id
1 'polypeptide(L)'
;TGGAPNPPGAFFFLWAPIHWDDHITHAIFFDGTRGEALVREGFVAPMYASEAAVPGVLDSRDQRMATARHRVVYVPGTRLAASAEIDLVDLDEKVRTISLDPILKFQMKGLGYGHPVWGQGMWKGELEIGGESFDPRQLDPLAPENLHVQQIVRASDGSRTGIGVLEQVVIGPYAPAGFTQFLDGAK
;
A
#
# COMPACT_ATOMS: atom_id res chain seq x y z
N THR A 1 5.28 -26.23 6.57
CA THR A 1 6.37 -26.07 5.58
C THR A 1 7.15 -24.83 5.95
N GLY A 2 8.21 -25.01 6.78
CA GLY A 2 9.07 -23.93 7.23
C GLY A 2 9.94 -23.44 6.07
N GLY A 3 9.60 -22.27 5.53
CA GLY A 3 10.46 -21.54 4.62
C GLY A 3 11.64 -20.92 5.38
N ALA A 4 12.74 -20.64 4.68
CA ALA A 4 13.81 -19.83 5.24
C ALA A 4 13.24 -18.48 5.68
N PRO A 5 13.67 -17.92 6.83
CA PRO A 5 13.23 -16.60 7.26
C PRO A 5 13.61 -15.56 6.20
N ASN A 6 12.82 -14.46 6.15
CA ASN A 6 13.18 -13.33 5.28
C ASN A 6 14.56 -12.81 5.64
N PRO A 7 15.38 -12.41 4.65
CA PRO A 7 16.62 -11.73 4.93
C PRO A 7 16.38 -10.52 5.84
N PRO A 8 17.27 -10.24 6.81
CA PRO A 8 17.12 -9.07 7.66
C PRO A 8 16.96 -7.79 6.82
N GLY A 9 15.94 -7.00 7.13
CA GLY A 9 15.62 -5.76 6.41
C GLY A 9 14.83 -5.94 5.11
N ALA A 10 14.54 -7.17 4.66
CA ALA A 10 13.61 -7.38 3.57
C ALA A 10 12.18 -7.09 4.03
N PHE A 11 11.44 -6.30 3.24
CA PHE A 11 10.12 -5.81 3.60
C PHE A 11 9.26 -5.63 2.36
N PHE A 12 8.09 -6.26 2.33
CA PHE A 12 7.04 -5.98 1.36
C PHE A 12 5.80 -5.52 2.12
N PHE A 13 5.34 -4.34 1.77
CA PHE A 13 4.13 -3.73 2.29
C PHE A 13 3.35 -3.08 1.16
N LEU A 14 2.03 -3.31 1.17
CA LEU A 14 1.08 -2.64 0.30
C LEU A 14 -0.17 -2.30 1.10
N TRP A 15 -0.66 -1.08 0.95
CA TRP A 15 -1.89 -0.62 1.57
C TRP A 15 -2.72 0.19 0.59
N ALA A 16 -4.02 -0.11 0.53
CA ALA A 16 -4.92 0.49 -0.44
C ALA A 16 -6.30 0.80 0.15
N PRO A 17 -6.47 1.96 0.77
CA PRO A 17 -7.78 2.50 1.10
C PRO A 17 -8.38 3.19 -0.13
N ILE A 18 -9.59 2.81 -0.53
CA ILE A 18 -10.29 3.36 -1.68
C ILE A 18 -11.66 3.88 -1.25
N HIS A 19 -11.98 5.11 -1.63
CA HIS A 19 -13.27 5.74 -1.45
C HIS A 19 -14.12 5.58 -2.71
N TRP A 20 -15.31 5.05 -2.53
CA TRP A 20 -16.37 4.95 -3.52
C TRP A 20 -17.50 5.92 -3.15
N ASP A 21 -18.53 6.03 -3.94
CA ASP A 21 -19.62 6.96 -3.67
C ASP A 21 -20.39 6.64 -2.38
N ASP A 22 -20.51 5.36 -2.01
CA ASP A 22 -21.37 4.87 -0.94
C ASP A 22 -20.64 4.04 0.14
N HIS A 23 -19.37 3.71 -0.08
CA HIS A 23 -18.58 2.87 0.83
C HIS A 23 -17.09 3.14 0.66
N ILE A 24 -16.30 2.54 1.55
CA ILE A 24 -14.86 2.40 1.39
C ILE A 24 -14.48 0.93 1.26
N THR A 25 -13.43 0.66 0.52
CA THR A 25 -12.71 -0.62 0.58
C THR A 25 -11.32 -0.39 1.11
N HIS A 26 -10.82 -1.35 1.85
CA HIS A 26 -9.50 -1.30 2.45
C HIS A 26 -8.81 -2.65 2.26
N ALA A 27 -7.55 -2.62 1.88
CA ALA A 27 -6.72 -3.80 1.82
C ALA A 27 -5.32 -3.50 2.34
N ILE A 28 -4.73 -4.44 3.07
CA ILE A 28 -3.38 -4.36 3.59
C ILE A 28 -2.67 -5.70 3.41
N PHE A 29 -1.41 -5.63 3.02
CA PHE A 29 -0.58 -6.78 2.72
C PHE A 29 0.81 -6.64 3.32
N PHE A 30 1.25 -7.71 3.94
CA PHE A 30 2.66 -7.97 4.23
C PHE A 30 2.99 -9.33 3.64
N ASP A 31 3.97 -9.40 2.78
CA ASP A 31 4.41 -10.65 2.19
C ASP A 31 5.86 -10.96 2.59
N GLY A 32 6.16 -12.23 2.65
CA GLY A 32 7.53 -12.73 2.68
C GLY A 32 8.18 -12.64 1.31
N THR A 33 9.50 -12.86 1.25
CA THR A 33 10.32 -12.69 0.03
C THR A 33 9.91 -13.60 -1.14
N ARG A 34 9.21 -14.70 -0.88
CA ARG A 34 8.69 -15.61 -1.91
C ARG A 34 7.21 -15.37 -2.23
N GLY A 35 6.62 -14.30 -1.66
CA GLY A 35 5.20 -13.98 -1.81
C GLY A 35 4.29 -14.75 -0.85
N GLU A 36 4.85 -15.40 0.18
CA GLU A 36 4.06 -16.00 1.24
C GLU A 36 3.30 -14.93 2.03
N ALA A 37 2.00 -15.14 2.22
CA ALA A 37 1.14 -14.21 2.94
C ALA A 37 1.50 -14.19 4.43
N LEU A 38 2.01 -13.08 4.93
CA LEU A 38 2.20 -12.83 6.37
C LEU A 38 0.98 -12.10 6.95
N VAL A 39 0.47 -11.09 6.22
CA VAL A 39 -0.78 -10.40 6.50
C VAL A 39 -1.49 -10.17 5.16
N ARG A 40 -2.76 -10.52 5.09
CA ARG A 40 -3.65 -10.24 3.96
C ARG A 40 -5.03 -9.99 4.48
N GLU A 41 -5.33 -8.73 4.74
CA GLU A 41 -6.62 -8.32 5.28
C GLU A 41 -7.33 -7.39 4.32
N GLY A 42 -8.64 -7.45 4.32
CA GLY A 42 -9.51 -6.54 3.61
C GLY A 42 -10.83 -6.36 4.32
N PHE A 43 -11.44 -5.22 4.10
CA PHE A 43 -12.81 -4.97 4.53
C PHE A 43 -13.52 -3.98 3.61
N VAL A 44 -14.83 -3.97 3.69
CA VAL A 44 -15.72 -2.98 3.09
C VAL A 44 -16.53 -2.34 4.19
N ALA A 45 -16.58 -1.03 4.24
CA ALA A 45 -17.37 -0.29 5.22
C ALA A 45 -18.23 0.78 4.53
N PRO A 46 -19.45 1.04 5.00
CA PRO A 46 -20.34 2.05 4.42
C PRO A 46 -19.81 3.45 4.69
N MET A 47 -20.15 4.40 3.83
CA MET A 47 -20.01 5.81 4.12
C MET A 47 -21.26 6.34 4.82
N TYR A 48 -21.07 7.23 5.78
CA TYR A 48 -22.14 7.82 6.56
C TYR A 48 -22.39 9.26 6.10
N ALA A 49 -23.65 9.67 6.05
CA ALA A 49 -24.04 11.00 5.58
C ALA A 49 -23.59 12.14 6.51
N SER A 50 -23.30 11.83 7.78
CA SER A 50 -22.80 12.79 8.77
C SER A 50 -22.14 12.07 9.94
N GLU A 51 -21.38 12.78 10.74
CA GLU A 51 -20.77 12.27 11.97
C GLU A 51 -21.82 11.69 12.94
N ALA A 52 -22.98 12.35 13.06
CA ALA A 52 -24.06 11.89 13.93
C ALA A 52 -24.70 10.56 13.47
N ALA A 53 -24.50 10.16 12.22
CA ALA A 53 -24.99 8.90 11.68
C ALA A 53 -24.03 7.73 11.92
N VAL A 54 -22.82 7.99 12.40
CA VAL A 54 -21.82 6.94 12.66
C VAL A 54 -22.25 6.15 13.91
N PRO A 55 -22.45 4.82 13.82
CA PRO A 55 -22.85 4.02 14.98
C PRO A 55 -21.72 3.93 16.00
N GLY A 56 -22.09 3.81 17.27
CA GLY A 56 -21.12 3.61 18.37
C GLY A 56 -20.51 2.20 18.43
N VAL A 57 -20.99 1.27 17.62
CA VAL A 57 -20.52 -0.11 17.45
C VAL A 57 -20.38 -0.42 15.97
N LEU A 58 -19.71 -1.51 15.62
CA LEU A 58 -19.60 -1.95 14.22
C LEU A 58 -20.98 -2.01 13.55
N ASP A 59 -21.07 -1.41 12.38
CA ASP A 59 -22.26 -1.49 11.53
C ASP A 59 -22.38 -2.91 10.94
N SER A 60 -23.59 -3.46 10.89
CA SER A 60 -23.84 -4.77 10.27
C SER A 60 -23.54 -4.79 8.77
N ARG A 61 -23.37 -3.61 8.14
CA ARG A 61 -22.95 -3.45 6.75
C ARG A 61 -21.42 -3.53 6.58
N ASP A 62 -20.65 -3.46 7.68
CA ASP A 62 -19.21 -3.66 7.63
C ASP A 62 -18.94 -5.12 7.31
N GLN A 63 -18.15 -5.34 6.27
CA GLN A 63 -17.84 -6.66 5.77
C GLN A 63 -16.33 -6.91 5.84
N ARG A 64 -15.93 -7.81 6.72
CA ARG A 64 -14.59 -8.39 6.66
C ARG A 64 -14.49 -9.33 5.48
N MET A 65 -13.39 -9.25 4.75
CA MET A 65 -13.08 -10.21 3.70
C MET A 65 -12.45 -11.47 4.30
N ALA A 66 -12.71 -12.61 3.67
CA ALA A 66 -12.04 -13.86 4.03
C ALA A 66 -10.54 -13.77 3.75
N THR A 67 -10.18 -13.10 2.65
CA THR A 67 -8.78 -12.79 2.30
C THR A 67 -8.74 -11.66 1.27
N ALA A 68 -7.53 -11.16 1.02
CA ALA A 68 -7.24 -10.29 -0.11
C ALA A 68 -6.03 -10.82 -0.90
N ARG A 69 -5.95 -10.46 -2.17
CA ARG A 69 -4.79 -10.77 -3.04
C ARG A 69 -4.41 -9.52 -3.80
N HIS A 70 -3.16 -9.45 -4.20
CA HIS A 70 -2.69 -8.33 -5.03
C HIS A 70 -1.85 -8.82 -6.21
N ARG A 71 -1.80 -8.01 -7.24
CA ARG A 71 -0.88 -8.10 -8.38
C ARG A 71 -0.38 -6.70 -8.66
N VAL A 72 0.92 -6.52 -8.76
CA VAL A 72 1.55 -5.22 -9.00
C VAL A 72 2.41 -5.31 -10.25
N VAL A 73 2.21 -4.38 -11.16
CA VAL A 73 3.12 -4.13 -12.28
C VAL A 73 4.00 -2.96 -11.91
N TYR A 74 5.29 -3.11 -12.05
CA TYR A 74 6.25 -2.08 -11.66
C TYR A 74 6.76 -1.28 -12.86
N VAL A 75 7.08 -0.02 -12.63
CA VAL A 75 7.76 0.82 -13.61
C VAL A 75 9.17 0.25 -13.84
N PRO A 76 9.60 -0.04 -15.09
CA PRO A 76 10.93 -0.58 -15.37
C PRO A 76 12.05 0.21 -14.72
N GLY A 77 13.04 -0.49 -14.19
CA GLY A 77 14.18 0.11 -13.48
C GLY A 77 13.89 0.63 -12.08
N THR A 78 12.66 0.45 -11.58
CA THR A 78 12.25 0.95 -10.25
C THR A 78 11.53 -0.15 -9.44
N ARG A 79 11.11 0.19 -8.23
CA ARG A 79 10.16 -0.59 -7.41
C ARG A 79 8.84 0.16 -7.23
N LEU A 80 8.56 1.12 -8.09
CA LEU A 80 7.35 1.92 -8.07
C LEU A 80 6.25 1.21 -8.87
N ALA A 81 5.05 1.08 -8.31
CA ALA A 81 3.92 0.53 -9.03
C ALA A 81 3.52 1.41 -10.23
N ALA A 82 3.45 0.80 -11.41
CA ALA A 82 2.85 1.39 -12.61
C ALA A 82 1.35 1.17 -12.62
N SER A 83 0.89 0.02 -12.09
CA SER A 83 -0.51 -0.31 -11.82
C SER A 83 -0.59 -1.41 -10.78
N ALA A 84 -1.75 -1.59 -10.18
CA ALA A 84 -2.02 -2.73 -9.32
C ALA A 84 -3.44 -3.23 -9.50
N GLU A 85 -3.66 -4.49 -9.12
CA GLU A 85 -4.99 -5.08 -8.96
C GLU A 85 -5.08 -5.67 -7.56
N ILE A 86 -6.24 -5.49 -6.93
CA ILE A 86 -6.57 -6.06 -5.63
C ILE A 86 -7.84 -6.88 -5.78
N ASP A 87 -7.77 -8.15 -5.38
CA ASP A 87 -8.94 -8.99 -5.21
C ASP A 87 -9.33 -8.99 -3.73
N LEU A 88 -10.54 -8.55 -3.44
CA LEU A 88 -11.20 -8.77 -2.16
C LEU A 88 -12.07 -10.01 -2.28
N VAL A 89 -11.84 -11.00 -1.43
CA VAL A 89 -12.57 -12.27 -1.42
C VAL A 89 -13.45 -12.31 -0.17
N ASP A 90 -14.76 -12.34 -0.34
CA ASP A 90 -15.69 -12.40 0.78
C ASP A 90 -15.81 -13.80 1.41
N LEU A 91 -16.64 -13.94 2.43
CA LEU A 91 -16.84 -15.21 3.12
C LEU A 91 -17.58 -16.26 2.28
N ASP A 92 -18.25 -15.83 1.20
CA ASP A 92 -18.91 -16.70 0.23
C ASP A 92 -18.03 -17.01 -0.99
N GLU A 93 -16.72 -16.72 -0.88
CA GLU A 93 -15.71 -16.90 -1.93
C GLU A 93 -15.94 -16.05 -3.19
N LYS A 94 -16.82 -15.06 -3.15
CA LYS A 94 -16.97 -14.11 -4.25
C LYS A 94 -15.79 -13.16 -4.29
N VAL A 95 -15.30 -12.93 -5.49
CA VAL A 95 -14.15 -12.05 -5.74
C VAL A 95 -14.62 -10.73 -6.32
N ARG A 96 -14.19 -9.63 -5.69
CA ARG A 96 -14.27 -8.30 -6.25
C ARG A 96 -12.87 -7.84 -6.62
N THR A 97 -12.60 -7.71 -7.92
CA THR A 97 -11.33 -7.20 -8.43
C THR A 97 -11.40 -5.68 -8.54
N ILE A 98 -10.39 -5.02 -8.02
CA ILE A 98 -10.23 -3.56 -8.06
C ILE A 98 -8.92 -3.26 -8.79
N SER A 99 -9.02 -2.63 -9.95
CA SER A 99 -7.86 -2.12 -10.71
C SER A 99 -7.49 -0.73 -10.18
N LEU A 100 -6.20 -0.49 -10.01
CA LEU A 100 -5.64 0.75 -9.48
C LEU A 100 -4.67 1.36 -10.50
N ASP A 101 -5.01 2.57 -10.98
CA ASP A 101 -4.19 3.35 -11.90
C ASP A 101 -3.61 4.57 -11.17
N PRO A 102 -2.29 4.64 -10.93
CA PRO A 102 -1.65 5.78 -10.31
C PRO A 102 -1.80 7.07 -11.15
N ILE A 103 -2.24 8.15 -10.51
CA ILE A 103 -2.42 9.46 -11.14
C ILE A 103 -1.51 10.54 -10.56
N LEU A 104 -1.08 10.39 -9.32
CA LEU A 104 -0.16 11.31 -8.65
C LEU A 104 0.69 10.54 -7.65
N LYS A 105 1.99 10.73 -7.73
CA LYS A 105 2.96 10.16 -6.79
C LYS A 105 3.28 11.16 -5.69
N PHE A 106 3.16 10.72 -4.45
CA PHE A 106 3.71 11.36 -3.27
C PHE A 106 4.82 10.47 -2.72
N GLN A 107 6.05 10.95 -2.77
CA GLN A 107 7.21 10.20 -2.32
C GLN A 107 7.67 10.72 -0.96
N MET A 108 7.76 9.82 0.01
CA MET A 108 8.27 10.14 1.33
C MET A 108 9.78 9.93 1.35
N LYS A 109 10.53 10.97 1.66
CA LYS A 109 11.98 10.90 1.80
C LYS A 109 12.33 10.35 3.19
N GLY A 110 13.22 9.39 3.25
CA GLY A 110 13.71 8.83 4.51
C GLY A 110 12.93 7.62 5.02
N LEU A 111 12.29 6.83 4.16
CA LEU A 111 11.49 5.67 4.53
C LEU A 111 10.39 5.97 5.57
N GLY A 112 9.84 7.18 5.59
CA GLY A 112 8.85 7.58 6.58
C GLY A 112 9.42 7.65 7.99
N TYR A 113 9.66 6.51 8.60
CA TYR A 113 10.18 6.41 9.98
C TYR A 113 11.70 6.54 10.09
N GLY A 114 12.42 6.39 8.99
CA GLY A 114 13.88 6.32 8.97
C GLY A 114 14.60 7.63 8.65
N HIS A 115 13.89 8.76 8.46
CA HIS A 115 14.55 10.02 8.16
C HIS A 115 15.45 10.46 9.32
N PRO A 116 16.73 10.81 9.09
CA PRO A 116 17.69 11.06 10.15
C PRO A 116 17.36 12.28 11.02
N VAL A 117 16.59 13.22 10.49
CA VAL A 117 16.18 14.45 11.21
C VAL A 117 14.69 14.46 11.52
N TRP A 118 13.86 14.04 10.57
CA TRP A 118 12.39 14.08 10.66
C TRP A 118 11.81 12.66 10.65
N GLY A 119 12.15 11.85 11.65
CA GLY A 119 11.58 10.51 11.80
C GLY A 119 10.07 10.57 11.99
N GLN A 120 9.31 9.98 11.08
CA GLN A 120 7.86 9.91 11.17
C GLN A 120 7.42 9.08 12.38
N GLY A 121 6.46 9.57 13.14
CA GLY A 121 5.93 8.88 14.33
C GLY A 121 6.86 8.91 15.55
N MET A 122 8.02 9.55 15.44
CA MET A 122 8.94 9.72 16.57
C MET A 122 8.74 11.09 17.21
N TRP A 123 8.58 11.10 18.52
CA TRP A 123 8.48 12.36 19.25
C TRP A 123 9.85 13.04 19.35
N LYS A 124 9.86 14.33 19.06
CA LYS A 124 11.05 15.16 19.11
C LYS A 124 10.71 16.56 19.63
N GLY A 125 10.65 16.72 20.93
CA GLY A 125 10.27 17.98 21.55
C GLY A 125 8.75 18.21 21.61
N GLU A 126 8.33 19.33 22.17
CA GLU A 126 6.92 19.68 22.38
C GLU A 126 6.22 20.02 21.06
N LEU A 127 6.91 20.74 20.17
CA LEU A 127 6.48 21.09 18.83
C LEU A 127 7.71 21.32 17.96
N GLU A 128 7.86 20.51 16.91
CA GLU A 128 8.83 20.77 15.86
C GLU A 128 8.15 20.79 14.50
N ILE A 129 8.46 21.82 13.70
CA ILE A 129 7.95 22.00 12.35
C ILE A 129 9.15 22.12 11.43
N GLY A 130 9.14 21.35 10.36
CA GLY A 130 10.17 21.39 9.33
C GLY A 130 9.66 20.86 8.01
N GLY A 131 10.44 21.09 6.98
CA GLY A 131 10.14 20.64 5.64
C GLY A 131 11.31 20.85 4.71
N GLU A 132 11.24 20.16 3.61
CA GLU A 132 12.22 20.20 2.54
C GLU A 132 11.50 20.21 1.19
N SER A 133 11.98 21.00 0.24
CA SER A 133 11.52 20.94 -1.15
C SER A 133 12.56 20.22 -1.98
N PHE A 134 12.12 19.25 -2.77
CA PHE A 134 12.99 18.51 -3.68
C PHE A 134 12.29 18.20 -5.00
N ASP A 135 13.06 17.98 -6.05
CA ASP A 135 12.55 17.51 -7.33
C ASP A 135 12.54 15.97 -7.35
N PRO A 136 11.38 15.32 -7.40
CA PRO A 136 11.30 13.84 -7.41
C PRO A 136 12.04 13.19 -8.57
N ARG A 137 12.28 13.93 -9.67
CA ARG A 137 13.02 13.42 -10.83
C ARG A 137 14.52 13.28 -10.58
N GLN A 138 15.03 13.92 -9.53
CA GLN A 138 16.44 13.86 -9.13
C GLN A 138 16.70 12.80 -8.05
N LEU A 139 15.65 12.17 -7.52
CA LEU A 139 15.79 11.12 -6.55
C LEU A 139 16.18 9.81 -7.24
N ASP A 140 17.13 9.09 -6.65
CA ASP A 140 17.39 7.70 -7.02
C ASP A 140 16.17 6.85 -6.59
N PRO A 141 15.43 6.25 -7.54
CA PRO A 141 14.23 5.47 -7.22
C PRO A 141 14.53 4.15 -6.50
N LEU A 142 15.80 3.75 -6.40
CA LEU A 142 16.22 2.54 -5.73
C LEU A 142 16.96 2.80 -4.42
N ALA A 143 17.24 4.06 -4.09
CA ALA A 143 17.82 4.40 -2.79
C ALA A 143 16.84 4.04 -1.66
N PRO A 144 17.30 3.37 -0.58
CA PRO A 144 16.43 2.91 0.50
C PRO A 144 15.53 3.99 1.08
N GLU A 145 16.06 5.20 1.20
CA GLU A 145 15.33 6.36 1.73
C GLU A 145 14.20 6.86 0.81
N ASN A 146 14.10 6.37 -0.43
CA ASN A 146 13.12 6.78 -1.42
C ASN A 146 12.11 5.69 -1.78
N LEU A 147 12.17 4.53 -1.11
CA LEU A 147 11.31 3.38 -1.44
C LEU A 147 9.92 3.42 -0.81
N HIS A 148 9.68 4.32 0.13
CA HIS A 148 8.35 4.54 0.69
C HIS A 148 7.57 5.53 -0.18
N VAL A 149 6.59 5.04 -0.88
CA VAL A 149 5.81 5.82 -1.85
C VAL A 149 4.33 5.66 -1.59
N GLN A 150 3.63 6.78 -1.60
CA GLN A 150 2.18 6.84 -1.66
C GLN A 150 1.77 7.40 -3.03
N GLN A 151 0.83 6.75 -3.67
CA GLN A 151 0.30 7.19 -4.95
C GLN A 151 -1.19 7.43 -4.81
N ILE A 152 -1.66 8.60 -5.24
CA ILE A 152 -3.10 8.79 -5.45
C ILE A 152 -3.45 7.96 -6.68
N VAL A 153 -4.47 7.11 -6.54
CA VAL A 153 -4.90 6.18 -7.59
C VAL A 153 -6.35 6.39 -7.96
N ARG A 154 -6.65 6.24 -9.25
CA ARG A 154 -8.00 5.96 -9.70
C ARG A 154 -8.25 4.47 -9.56
N ALA A 155 -9.35 4.12 -8.93
CA ALA A 155 -9.78 2.74 -8.79
C ALA A 155 -10.97 2.44 -9.71
N SER A 156 -11.07 1.19 -10.17
CA SER A 156 -12.23 0.69 -10.91
C SER A 156 -12.51 -0.76 -10.52
N ASP A 157 -13.80 -1.10 -10.31
CA ASP A 157 -14.26 -2.47 -10.14
C ASP A 157 -14.98 -2.99 -11.42
N GLY A 158 -14.78 -2.29 -12.54
CA GLY A 158 -15.41 -2.59 -13.82
C GLY A 158 -16.78 -1.91 -14.01
N SER A 159 -17.49 -1.60 -12.93
CA SER A 159 -18.80 -0.94 -12.97
C SER A 159 -18.78 0.46 -12.39
N ARG A 160 -17.89 0.71 -11.45
CA ARG A 160 -17.75 1.96 -10.70
C ARG A 160 -16.32 2.44 -10.69
N THR A 161 -16.14 3.72 -10.42
CA THR A 161 -14.84 4.33 -10.20
C THR A 161 -14.77 4.89 -8.79
N GLY A 162 -13.59 4.84 -8.20
CA GLY A 162 -13.26 5.38 -6.91
C GLY A 162 -11.92 6.11 -6.95
N ILE A 163 -11.56 6.72 -5.85
CA ILE A 163 -10.27 7.36 -5.66
C ILE A 163 -9.68 6.93 -4.31
N GLY A 164 -8.38 6.76 -4.26
CA GLY A 164 -7.73 6.34 -3.03
C GLY A 164 -6.24 6.49 -3.07
N VAL A 165 -5.59 5.73 -2.21
CA VAL A 165 -4.14 5.69 -2.07
C VAL A 165 -3.65 4.28 -2.33
N LEU A 166 -2.51 4.17 -2.98
CA LEU A 166 -1.68 2.98 -3.01
C LEU A 166 -0.38 3.31 -2.32
N GLU A 167 -0.23 2.88 -1.08
CA GLU A 167 1.02 2.98 -0.34
C GLU A 167 1.82 1.71 -0.51
N GLN A 168 3.11 1.86 -0.77
CA GLN A 168 4.02 0.75 -0.97
C GLN A 168 5.39 0.97 -0.35
N VAL A 169 5.94 -0.10 0.20
CA VAL A 169 7.35 -0.22 0.54
C VAL A 169 7.83 -1.60 0.10
N VAL A 170 8.81 -1.66 -0.79
CA VAL A 170 9.37 -2.92 -1.26
C VAL A 170 10.89 -2.87 -1.14
N ILE A 171 11.44 -3.62 -0.20
CA ILE A 171 12.88 -3.67 0.10
C ILE A 171 13.32 -5.14 0.10
N GLY A 172 14.48 -5.42 -0.49
CA GLY A 172 15.03 -6.76 -0.55
C GLY A 172 14.46 -7.63 -1.66
N PRO A 173 14.85 -8.90 -1.73
CA PRO A 173 14.35 -9.86 -2.69
C PRO A 173 12.84 -10.04 -2.57
N TYR A 174 12.14 -10.09 -3.71
CA TYR A 174 10.71 -10.36 -3.76
C TYR A 174 10.38 -11.13 -5.05
N ALA A 175 10.25 -12.45 -4.91
CA ALA A 175 10.11 -13.36 -6.04
C ALA A 175 8.90 -13.06 -6.95
N PRO A 176 7.71 -12.66 -6.43
CA PRO A 176 6.58 -12.34 -7.30
C PRO A 176 6.84 -11.21 -8.29
N ALA A 177 7.75 -10.28 -7.98
CA ALA A 177 8.16 -9.18 -8.86
C ALA A 177 9.47 -9.48 -9.62
N GLY A 178 10.10 -10.62 -9.38
CA GLY A 178 11.40 -10.98 -9.95
C GLY A 178 12.58 -10.21 -9.34
N PHE A 179 12.40 -9.55 -8.19
CA PHE A 179 13.48 -8.91 -7.46
C PHE A 179 14.35 -9.96 -6.79
N THR A 180 15.66 -9.92 -7.06
CA THR A 180 16.64 -10.91 -6.60
C THR A 180 17.70 -10.32 -5.68
N GLN A 181 17.89 -9.01 -5.74
CA GLN A 181 18.85 -8.26 -4.96
C GLN A 181 18.12 -7.38 -3.94
N PHE A 182 18.91 -6.71 -3.10
CA PHE A 182 18.32 -5.85 -2.07
C PHE A 182 17.68 -4.59 -2.65
N LEU A 183 18.23 -4.06 -3.74
CA LEU A 183 17.82 -2.80 -4.37
C LEU A 183 17.77 -2.87 -5.91
N ASP A 184 17.56 -4.05 -6.52
CA ASP A 184 17.31 -4.11 -7.96
C ASP A 184 15.92 -3.57 -8.32
N GLY A 185 15.78 -3.08 -9.54
CA GLY A 185 14.50 -2.61 -10.09
C GLY A 185 13.82 -3.64 -10.99
N ALA A 186 12.57 -3.38 -11.34
CA ALA A 186 11.81 -4.17 -12.29
C ALA A 186 12.50 -4.21 -13.68
N LYS A 187 12.37 -5.36 -14.37
CA LYS A 187 12.91 -5.55 -15.72
C LYS A 187 11.98 -5.01 -16.77
#